data_e254a66b1817bdebc72c6c37b509bd38
#
_entry.id   e254a66b1817bdebc72c6c37b509bd38
#
_cell.length_a   1.000
_cell.length_b   1.000
_cell.length_c   1.000
_cell.angle_alpha   90.00
_cell.angle_beta   90.00
_cell.angle_gamma   90.00
#
_symmetry.space_group_name_H-M   'P 1'
#
loop_
_entity.id
_entity.type
_entity.pdbx_description
1 polymer ?
#
loop_
_entity_poly.entity_id
_entity_poly.type
_entity_poly.pdbx_seq_one_letter_code
_entity_poly.pdbx_strand_id
1 'polypeptide(L)'
;MLFRSVIPTEATAHVDGRFLPGFEDEFFATLAELVGEGVEIEHLSHQQPWETPYEGDLVRAMSTSLLAEDPDALVAPYLMSGGTDAKHFRTLGMRSFGFAPLRLPADLDFTALFHGVDERVPVDALEFGARVMDRFLDQA
;
A
#
# COMPACT_ATOMS: atom_id res chain seq x y z
N MET A 1 -32.14 4.99 -26.46
CA MET A 1 -32.70 3.79 -27.16
C MET A 1 -31.69 2.70 -27.05
N LEU A 2 -31.94 1.65 -26.28
CA LEU A 2 -31.01 0.52 -26.11
C LEU A 2 -31.23 -0.45 -27.27
N PHE A 3 -30.27 -0.59 -28.17
CA PHE A 3 -30.26 -1.56 -29.23
C PHE A 3 -30.00 -2.94 -28.65
N ARG A 4 -31.04 -3.74 -28.42
CA ARG A 4 -30.96 -5.11 -27.86
C ARG A 4 -30.50 -6.19 -28.84
N SER A 5 -30.27 -5.83 -30.09
CA SER A 5 -30.01 -6.80 -31.19
C SER A 5 -28.64 -6.58 -31.86
N VAL A 6 -27.79 -5.71 -31.33
CA VAL A 6 -26.45 -5.46 -31.87
C VAL A 6 -25.43 -6.19 -31.01
N ILE A 7 -24.67 -7.07 -31.64
CA ILE A 7 -23.52 -7.73 -31.01
C ILE A 7 -22.39 -6.69 -30.94
N PRO A 8 -21.82 -6.41 -29.77
CA PRO A 8 -20.66 -5.53 -29.65
C PRO A 8 -19.49 -6.05 -30.51
N THR A 9 -18.81 -5.17 -31.18
CA THR A 9 -17.59 -5.50 -31.95
C THR A 9 -16.34 -5.39 -31.13
N GLU A 10 -16.44 -4.73 -29.98
CA GLU A 10 -15.32 -4.48 -29.08
C GLU A 10 -15.80 -4.64 -27.62
N ALA A 11 -14.93 -5.16 -26.77
CA ALA A 11 -15.10 -5.22 -25.33
C ALA A 11 -13.79 -4.80 -24.67
N THR A 12 -13.85 -3.86 -23.73
CA THR A 12 -12.69 -3.34 -23.02
C THR A 12 -12.82 -3.63 -21.53
N ALA A 13 -11.71 -4.05 -20.91
CA ALA A 13 -11.60 -4.21 -19.47
C ALA A 13 -10.40 -3.41 -18.96
N HIS A 14 -10.55 -2.73 -17.82
CA HIS A 14 -9.45 -2.06 -17.12
C HIS A 14 -9.00 -2.95 -15.97
N VAL A 15 -7.70 -3.25 -15.93
CA VAL A 15 -7.09 -4.07 -14.88
C VAL A 15 -6.08 -3.21 -14.12
N ASP A 16 -6.25 -3.07 -12.80
CA ASP A 16 -5.28 -2.44 -11.90
C ASP A 16 -4.34 -3.54 -11.37
N GLY A 17 -3.18 -3.67 -11.99
CA GLY A 17 -2.17 -4.66 -11.63
C GLY A 17 -1.36 -4.19 -10.42
N ARG A 18 -1.28 -5.03 -9.39
CA ARG A 18 -0.46 -4.81 -8.18
C ARG A 18 0.54 -5.94 -8.05
N PHE A 19 1.81 -5.64 -8.16
CA PHE A 19 2.89 -6.64 -8.12
C PHE A 19 4.03 -6.19 -7.19
N LEU A 20 4.80 -7.16 -6.72
CA LEU A 20 5.93 -6.92 -5.83
C LEU A 20 7.14 -6.36 -6.61
N PRO A 21 8.04 -5.60 -5.97
CA PRO A 21 9.31 -5.20 -6.56
C PRO A 21 10.07 -6.41 -7.12
N GLY A 22 10.54 -6.31 -8.37
CA GLY A 22 11.27 -7.37 -9.05
C GLY A 22 10.41 -8.44 -9.74
N PHE A 23 9.08 -8.40 -9.61
CA PHE A 23 8.15 -9.35 -10.24
C PHE A 23 7.36 -8.77 -11.40
N GLU A 24 7.79 -7.63 -11.91
CA GLU A 24 7.08 -6.91 -12.98
C GLU A 24 7.02 -7.71 -14.28
N ASP A 25 8.18 -8.21 -14.74
CA ASP A 25 8.26 -8.98 -15.99
C ASP A 25 7.43 -10.26 -15.91
N GLU A 26 7.46 -10.95 -14.77
CA GLU A 26 6.66 -12.15 -14.52
C GLU A 26 5.17 -11.82 -14.53
N PHE A 27 4.77 -10.71 -13.91
CA PHE A 27 3.39 -10.25 -13.92
C PHE A 27 2.85 -10.02 -15.33
N PHE A 28 3.59 -9.28 -16.16
CA PHE A 28 3.15 -8.99 -17.53
C PHE A 28 3.20 -10.23 -18.43
N ALA A 29 4.18 -11.11 -18.26
CA ALA A 29 4.23 -12.37 -18.99
C ALA A 29 3.02 -13.27 -18.64
N THR A 30 2.70 -13.39 -17.37
CA THR A 30 1.53 -14.14 -16.90
C THR A 30 0.23 -13.53 -17.40
N LEU A 31 0.10 -12.20 -17.37
CA LEU A 31 -1.08 -11.51 -17.88
C LEU A 31 -1.26 -11.79 -19.38
N ALA A 32 -0.20 -11.68 -20.17
CA ALA A 32 -0.25 -11.97 -21.61
C ALA A 32 -0.64 -13.41 -21.92
N GLU A 33 -0.15 -14.37 -21.12
CA GLU A 33 -0.53 -15.77 -21.24
C GLU A 33 -2.01 -16.00 -20.91
N LEU A 34 -2.50 -15.38 -19.84
CA LEU A 34 -3.88 -15.54 -19.38
C LEU A 34 -4.91 -14.95 -20.33
N VAL A 35 -4.63 -13.80 -20.95
CA VAL A 35 -5.57 -13.18 -21.89
C VAL A 35 -5.55 -13.87 -23.27
N GLY A 36 -4.46 -14.51 -23.64
CA GLY A 36 -4.32 -15.29 -24.86
C GLY A 36 -4.31 -14.46 -26.15
N GLU A 37 -4.40 -15.18 -27.28
CA GLU A 37 -4.42 -14.57 -28.62
C GLU A 37 -5.73 -13.79 -28.87
N GLY A 38 -5.63 -12.65 -29.54
CA GLY A 38 -6.80 -11.85 -29.93
C GLY A 38 -7.22 -10.79 -28.93
N VAL A 39 -6.51 -10.66 -27.83
CA VAL A 39 -6.67 -9.56 -26.85
C VAL A 39 -5.48 -8.62 -26.95
N GLU A 40 -5.74 -7.34 -27.18
CA GLU A 40 -4.72 -6.29 -27.14
C GLU A 40 -4.58 -5.76 -25.72
N ILE A 41 -3.33 -5.66 -25.23
CA ILE A 41 -3.03 -5.09 -23.91
C ILE A 41 -2.45 -3.69 -24.14
N GLU A 42 -3.14 -2.68 -23.60
CA GLU A 42 -2.69 -1.30 -23.58
C GLU A 42 -2.27 -0.90 -22.15
N HIS A 43 -1.07 -0.36 -22.00
CA HIS A 43 -0.58 0.15 -20.73
C HIS A 43 -1.00 1.61 -20.55
N LEU A 44 -2.07 1.85 -19.80
CA LEU A 44 -2.60 3.20 -19.54
C LEU A 44 -1.74 3.98 -18.54
N SER A 45 -1.15 3.29 -17.58
CA SER A 45 -0.29 3.87 -16.55
C SER A 45 0.67 2.79 -16.05
N HIS A 46 1.89 3.18 -15.78
CA HIS A 46 2.91 2.30 -15.24
C HIS A 46 3.69 3.02 -14.14
N GLN A 47 3.76 2.40 -12.96
CA GLN A 47 4.57 2.86 -11.84
C GLN A 47 5.41 1.69 -11.35
N GLN A 48 6.73 1.88 -11.37
CA GLN A 48 7.64 0.85 -10.88
C GLN A 48 7.45 0.64 -9.37
N PRO A 49 7.21 -0.57 -8.90
CA PRO A 49 7.16 -0.90 -7.48
C PRO A 49 8.56 -0.77 -6.87
N TRP A 50 8.61 -0.54 -5.57
CA TRP A 50 9.88 -0.39 -4.87
C TRP A 50 9.74 -0.77 -3.39
N GLU A 51 10.88 -1.11 -2.80
CA GLU A 51 11.01 -1.28 -1.36
C GLU A 51 12.15 -0.43 -0.81
N THR A 52 12.06 -0.08 0.46
CA THR A 52 13.13 0.57 1.20
C THR A 52 13.73 -0.47 2.16
N PRO A 53 15.06 -0.66 2.20
CA PRO A 53 15.68 -1.57 3.13
C PRO A 53 15.25 -1.29 4.59
N TYR A 54 14.76 -2.33 5.27
CA TYR A 54 14.24 -2.24 6.64
C TYR A 54 15.38 -2.27 7.67
N GLU A 55 16.16 -1.16 7.71
CA GLU A 55 17.34 -1.03 8.57
C GLU A 55 17.67 0.44 8.88
N GLY A 56 18.57 0.64 9.83
CA GLY A 56 19.13 1.96 10.18
C GLY A 56 18.38 2.69 11.29
N ASP A 57 18.80 3.95 11.53
CA ASP A 57 18.36 4.73 12.68
C ASP A 57 16.88 5.03 12.68
N LEU A 58 16.33 5.36 11.52
CA LEU A 58 14.91 5.65 11.38
C LEU A 58 14.04 4.44 11.75
N VAL A 59 14.42 3.24 11.28
CA VAL A 59 13.70 1.99 11.62
C VAL A 59 13.82 1.69 13.12
N ARG A 60 15.00 1.93 13.69
CA ARG A 60 15.18 1.79 15.16
C ARG A 60 14.31 2.75 15.94
N ALA A 61 14.28 4.03 15.56
CA ALA A 61 13.45 5.04 16.22
C ALA A 61 11.96 4.68 16.16
N MET A 62 11.44 4.30 14.99
CA MET A 62 10.05 3.82 14.84
C MET A 62 9.75 2.63 15.75
N SER A 63 10.62 1.60 15.73
CA SER A 63 10.45 0.38 16.51
C SER A 63 10.52 0.65 18.01
N THR A 64 11.50 1.41 18.46
CA THR A 64 11.69 1.76 19.87
C THR A 64 10.52 2.56 20.43
N SER A 65 10.02 3.52 19.65
CA SER A 65 8.87 4.35 20.03
C SER A 65 7.59 3.54 20.16
N LEU A 66 7.36 2.59 19.25
CA LEU A 66 6.21 1.69 19.31
C LEU A 66 6.30 0.75 20.52
N LEU A 67 7.45 0.10 20.72
CA LEU A 67 7.66 -0.86 21.82
C LEU A 67 7.64 -0.18 23.20
N ALA A 68 7.89 1.12 23.29
CA ALA A 68 7.77 1.87 24.54
C ALA A 68 6.30 2.05 24.97
N GLU A 69 5.37 2.07 24.04
CA GLU A 69 3.92 2.16 24.28
C GLU A 69 3.21 0.78 24.29
N ASP A 70 3.75 -0.19 23.55
CA ASP A 70 3.26 -1.57 23.49
C ASP A 70 4.44 -2.55 23.48
N PRO A 71 4.94 -2.96 24.67
CA PRO A 71 6.12 -3.84 24.78
C PRO A 71 5.92 -5.25 24.18
N ASP A 72 4.68 -5.67 23.99
CA ASP A 72 4.33 -6.99 23.43
C ASP A 72 4.11 -6.94 21.91
N ALA A 73 4.24 -5.75 21.29
CA ALA A 73 4.05 -5.59 19.85
C ALA A 73 5.19 -6.30 19.07
N LEU A 74 4.80 -6.90 17.96
CA LEU A 74 5.76 -7.41 16.95
C LEU A 74 5.92 -6.36 15.85
N VAL A 75 7.15 -5.88 15.69
CA VAL A 75 7.47 -4.89 14.66
C VAL A 75 8.03 -5.59 13.44
N ALA A 76 7.36 -5.48 12.31
CA ALA A 76 7.75 -6.11 11.06
C ALA A 76 7.47 -5.17 9.88
N PRO A 77 8.30 -5.23 8.81
CA PRO A 77 7.98 -4.53 7.57
C PRO A 77 6.83 -5.22 6.85
N TYR A 78 6.04 -4.45 6.12
CA TYR A 78 5.14 -4.99 5.12
C TYR A 78 5.15 -4.11 3.88
N LEU A 79 4.78 -4.68 2.74
CA LEU A 79 4.64 -3.94 1.50
C LEU A 79 3.18 -3.54 1.32
N MET A 80 2.93 -2.24 1.28
CA MET A 80 1.60 -1.71 1.04
C MET A 80 1.25 -1.81 -0.45
N SER A 81 0.07 -2.32 -0.76
CA SER A 81 -0.43 -2.44 -2.14
C SER A 81 -0.94 -1.11 -2.72
N GLY A 82 -0.94 -0.03 -1.95
CA GLY A 82 -1.37 1.30 -2.37
C GLY A 82 -0.22 2.20 -2.82
N GLY A 83 -0.55 3.28 -3.53
CA GLY A 83 0.41 4.35 -3.86
C GLY A 83 0.50 5.38 -2.73
N THR A 84 1.71 5.94 -2.53
CA THR A 84 1.94 7.06 -1.61
C THR A 84 2.85 8.10 -2.26
N ASP A 85 2.93 9.29 -1.67
CA ASP A 85 3.84 10.35 -2.10
C ASP A 85 5.33 9.98 -1.92
N ALA A 86 5.62 8.92 -1.17
CA ALA A 86 6.96 8.36 -1.02
C ALA A 86 7.66 8.06 -2.37
N LYS A 87 6.88 7.75 -3.41
CA LYS A 87 7.40 7.59 -4.78
C LYS A 87 8.13 8.84 -5.29
N HIS A 88 7.68 10.02 -4.93
CA HIS A 88 8.29 11.28 -5.33
C HIS A 88 9.55 11.58 -4.49
N PHE A 89 9.51 11.32 -3.19
CA PHE A 89 10.68 11.50 -2.32
C PHE A 89 11.82 10.56 -2.67
N ARG A 90 11.51 9.33 -3.12
CA ARG A 90 12.52 8.39 -3.60
C ARG A 90 13.31 8.93 -4.78
N THR A 91 12.68 9.63 -5.73
CA THR A 91 13.40 10.21 -6.87
C THR A 91 14.41 11.28 -6.46
N LEU A 92 14.26 11.83 -5.25
CA LEU A 92 15.19 12.76 -4.60
C LEU A 92 16.23 12.04 -3.74
N GLY A 93 16.29 10.70 -3.77
CA GLY A 93 17.22 9.90 -2.97
C GLY A 93 16.82 9.75 -1.49
N MET A 94 15.61 10.14 -1.12
CA MET A 94 15.14 10.04 0.26
C MET A 94 14.65 8.62 0.57
N ARG A 95 15.03 8.12 1.75
CA ARG A 95 14.44 6.90 2.32
C ARG A 95 13.08 7.23 2.91
N SER A 96 12.07 6.47 2.52
CA SER A 96 10.70 6.71 2.96
C SER A 96 10.06 5.43 3.49
N PHE A 97 9.34 5.56 4.60
CA PHE A 97 8.58 4.48 5.22
C PHE A 97 7.16 4.97 5.52
N GLY A 98 6.18 4.09 5.42
CA GLY A 98 4.88 4.29 6.04
C GLY A 98 5.00 3.98 7.53
N PHE A 99 4.53 4.89 8.39
CA PHE A 99 4.47 4.67 9.83
C PHE A 99 3.18 5.28 10.38
N ALA A 100 2.18 4.43 10.59
CA ALA A 100 0.90 4.80 11.18
C ALA A 100 0.63 3.92 12.40
N PRO A 101 1.23 4.25 13.56
CA PRO A 101 1.18 3.40 14.75
C PRO A 101 -0.18 3.49 15.43
N LEU A 102 -1.15 2.71 14.96
CA LEU A 102 -2.48 2.64 15.52
C LEU A 102 -2.69 1.29 16.20
N ARG A 103 -3.10 1.31 17.48
CA ARG A 103 -3.54 0.09 18.19
C ARG A 103 -5.01 -0.14 17.93
N LEU A 104 -5.29 -0.92 16.90
CA LEU A 104 -6.64 -1.18 16.43
C LEU A 104 -7.26 -2.40 17.14
N PRO A 105 -8.59 -2.43 17.37
CA PRO A 105 -9.30 -3.62 17.81
C PRO A 105 -9.11 -4.78 16.82
N ALA A 106 -8.96 -6.00 17.34
CA ALA A 106 -8.71 -7.18 16.50
C ALA A 106 -9.87 -7.55 15.55
N ASP A 107 -11.08 -7.11 15.87
CA ASP A 107 -12.29 -7.31 15.08
C ASP A 107 -12.57 -6.18 14.07
N LEU A 108 -11.73 -5.14 14.04
CA LEU A 108 -11.83 -4.05 13.07
C LEU A 108 -10.98 -4.34 11.85
N ASP A 109 -11.62 -4.69 10.73
CA ASP A 109 -10.92 -4.69 9.43
C ASP A 109 -10.72 -3.26 8.93
N PHE A 110 -9.65 -2.64 9.44
CA PHE A 110 -9.32 -1.24 9.16
C PHE A 110 -9.03 -1.00 7.67
N THR A 111 -8.39 -1.95 7.01
CA THR A 111 -8.01 -1.80 5.60
C THR A 111 -9.23 -1.84 4.67
N ALA A 112 -10.27 -2.58 5.04
CA ALA A 112 -11.52 -2.60 4.30
C ALA A 112 -12.32 -1.29 4.42
N LEU A 113 -11.97 -0.42 5.38
CA LEU A 113 -12.62 0.88 5.55
C LEU A 113 -12.04 1.97 4.65
N PHE A 114 -10.86 1.78 4.07
CA PHE A 114 -10.20 2.79 3.25
C PHE A 114 -11.06 3.20 2.06
N HIS A 115 -11.27 4.51 1.92
CA HIS A 115 -12.11 5.11 0.87
C HIS A 115 -13.58 4.66 0.92
N GLY A 116 -14.01 4.03 2.03
CA GLY A 116 -15.38 3.57 2.26
C GLY A 116 -16.28 4.64 2.84
N VAL A 117 -17.59 4.38 2.82
CA VAL A 117 -18.61 5.29 3.37
C VAL A 117 -18.48 5.44 4.90
N ASP A 118 -17.96 4.42 5.55
CA ASP A 118 -17.89 4.28 7.03
C ASP A 118 -16.44 4.33 7.53
N GLU A 119 -15.55 4.97 6.77
CA GLU A 119 -14.15 5.12 7.13
C GLU A 119 -14.01 5.85 8.46
N ARG A 120 -13.38 5.19 9.42
CA ARG A 120 -13.25 5.69 10.78
C ARG A 120 -12.04 5.12 11.49
N VAL A 121 -11.56 5.84 12.50
CA VAL A 121 -10.48 5.41 13.39
C VAL A 121 -10.99 5.52 14.84
N PRO A 122 -10.79 4.51 15.69
CA PRO A 122 -11.08 4.62 17.12
C PRO A 122 -10.25 5.73 17.79
N VAL A 123 -10.85 6.49 18.70
CA VAL A 123 -10.18 7.62 19.37
C VAL A 123 -8.99 7.16 20.20
N ASP A 124 -9.11 6.06 20.92
CA ASP A 124 -8.04 5.45 21.70
C ASP A 124 -6.84 5.00 20.84
N ALA A 125 -7.11 4.53 19.60
CA ALA A 125 -6.06 4.23 18.64
C ALA A 125 -5.31 5.49 18.19
N LEU A 126 -6.02 6.61 17.99
CA LEU A 126 -5.39 7.91 17.68
C LEU A 126 -4.55 8.42 18.86
N GLU A 127 -5.06 8.31 20.10
CA GLU A 127 -4.31 8.70 21.29
C GLU A 127 -3.04 7.86 21.49
N PHE A 128 -3.14 6.54 21.24
CA PHE A 128 -1.97 5.66 21.22
C PHE A 128 -0.96 6.11 20.14
N GLY A 129 -1.43 6.32 18.93
CA GLY A 129 -0.60 6.76 17.80
C GLY A 129 0.09 8.09 18.06
N ALA A 130 -0.61 9.04 18.68
CA ALA A 130 -0.04 10.35 19.05
C ALA A 130 1.13 10.21 20.03
N ARG A 131 1.02 9.35 21.06
CA ARG A 131 2.11 9.10 22.00
C ARG A 131 3.31 8.43 21.34
N VAL A 132 3.08 7.48 20.45
CA VAL A 132 4.16 6.83 19.69
C VAL A 132 4.86 7.82 18.77
N MET A 133 4.10 8.68 18.08
CA MET A 133 4.67 9.71 17.19
C MET A 133 5.45 10.77 17.94
N ASP A 134 4.99 11.20 19.11
CA ASP A 134 5.71 12.13 19.98
C ASP A 134 7.10 11.58 20.34
N ARG A 135 7.13 10.33 20.84
CA ARG A 135 8.41 9.64 21.15
C ARG A 135 9.31 9.45 19.93
N PHE A 136 8.71 9.20 18.77
CA PHE A 136 9.47 9.04 17.53
C PHE A 136 10.14 10.35 17.11
N LEU A 137 9.41 11.46 17.15
CA LEU A 137 9.93 12.78 16.79
C LEU A 137 11.03 13.25 17.73
N ASP A 138 11.00 12.85 19.01
CA ASP A 138 12.06 13.15 19.98
C ASP A 138 13.37 12.40 19.70
N GLN A 139 13.35 11.35 18.88
CA GLN A 139 14.49 10.50 18.55
C GLN A 139 15.00 10.67 17.11
N ALA A 140 14.23 11.33 16.25
CA ALA A 140 14.46 11.44 14.80
C ALA A 140 15.45 12.55 14.42
#